data_057e45c39fc80d0c6aacd8662f21386a
#
_entry.id   057e45c39fc80d0c6aacd8662f21386a
#
_cell.length_a   1.000
_cell.length_b   1.000
_cell.length_c   1.000
_cell.angle_alpha   90.00
_cell.angle_beta   90.00
_cell.angle_gamma   90.00
#
_symmetry.space_group_name_H-M   'P 1'
#
loop_
_entity.id
_entity.type
_entity.pdbx_description
1 polymer ?
#
loop_
_entity_poly.entity_id
_entity_poly.type
_entity_poly.pdbx_seq_one_letter_code
_entity_poly.pdbx_strand_id
1 'polypeptide(L)'
;MNGLANHIPHQISANTITLAGFAVGTMEVPLLWFKMYSTAVAVILVNRFFDGLDGAVARKCGPTNLGGYLDITCDFIFYSLVIMGFALAAPENNGLAAAFLIFSFIGTGSSFLAFAAAAEKQGISSDAHWLKAFYYLGGLTEGTETIMFFVIICMYPEYFPLLAVLFGSICWITVVGRFSFAFKLLR
;
A
#
# COMPACT_ATOMS: atom_id res chain seq x y z
N MET A 1 -13.12 9.78 10.56
CA MET A 1 -13.17 10.05 9.11
C MET A 1 -14.57 10.46 8.63
N ASN A 2 -15.65 9.71 8.90
CA ASN A 2 -17.01 10.05 8.41
C ASN A 2 -17.51 11.44 8.85
N GLY A 3 -17.19 11.90 10.06
CA GLY A 3 -17.53 13.27 10.52
C GLY A 3 -16.81 14.37 9.75
N LEU A 4 -15.54 14.15 9.40
CA LEU A 4 -14.72 15.10 8.62
C LEU A 4 -15.20 15.16 7.16
N ALA A 5 -15.56 14.04 6.56
CA ALA A 5 -16.09 13.99 5.20
C ALA A 5 -17.37 14.81 5.04
N ASN A 6 -18.14 15.01 6.12
CA ASN A 6 -19.37 15.83 6.09
C ASN A 6 -19.09 17.33 5.95
N HIS A 7 -17.89 17.79 6.33
CA HIS A 7 -17.49 19.20 6.25
C HIS A 7 -16.77 19.54 4.94
N ILE A 8 -16.46 18.51 4.11
CA ILE A 8 -15.82 18.73 2.81
C ILE A 8 -16.86 19.26 1.82
N PRO A 9 -16.58 20.38 1.14
CA PRO A 9 -17.45 20.92 0.10
C PRO A 9 -17.66 19.90 -1.02
N HIS A 10 -18.89 19.82 -1.55
CA HIS A 10 -19.25 18.91 -2.65
C HIS A 10 -18.42 19.10 -3.94
N GLN A 11 -17.70 20.22 -4.05
CA GLN A 11 -16.82 20.52 -5.18
C GLN A 11 -15.50 19.74 -5.14
N ILE A 12 -15.09 19.22 -3.96
CA ILE A 12 -13.85 18.45 -3.80
C ILE A 12 -14.18 16.96 -3.96
N SER A 13 -13.72 16.39 -5.07
CA SER A 13 -13.89 14.96 -5.33
C SER A 13 -12.92 14.09 -4.50
N ALA A 14 -13.30 12.84 -4.25
CA ALA A 14 -12.41 11.86 -3.63
C ALA A 14 -11.08 11.75 -4.41
N ASN A 15 -11.13 11.71 -5.73
CA ASN A 15 -9.95 11.64 -6.60
C ASN A 15 -8.98 12.81 -6.39
N THR A 16 -9.49 14.02 -6.13
CA THR A 16 -8.64 15.19 -5.83
C THR A 16 -7.90 15.00 -4.51
N ILE A 17 -8.55 14.42 -3.52
CA ILE A 17 -7.96 14.13 -2.20
C ILE A 17 -6.89 13.05 -2.33
N THR A 18 -7.15 11.97 -3.07
CA THR A 18 -6.18 10.91 -3.38
C THR A 18 -4.93 11.48 -4.03
N LEU A 19 -5.08 12.28 -5.08
CA LEU A 19 -3.95 12.90 -5.79
C LEU A 19 -3.18 13.90 -4.92
N ALA A 20 -3.88 14.68 -4.09
CA ALA A 20 -3.23 15.60 -3.14
C ALA A 20 -2.43 14.83 -2.08
N GLY A 21 -3.01 13.76 -1.52
CA GLY A 21 -2.33 12.87 -0.59
C GLY A 21 -1.10 12.20 -1.22
N PHE A 22 -1.22 11.74 -2.46
CA PHE A 22 -0.11 11.17 -3.21
C PHE A 22 1.01 12.19 -3.46
N ALA A 23 0.66 13.42 -3.88
CA ALA A 23 1.64 14.50 -4.07
C ALA A 23 2.41 14.81 -2.78
N VAL A 24 1.72 14.85 -1.62
CA VAL A 24 2.38 14.98 -0.31
C VAL A 24 3.27 13.76 -0.05
N GLY A 25 2.79 12.55 -0.34
CA GLY A 25 3.55 11.30 -0.18
C GLY A 25 4.86 11.29 -0.97
N THR A 26 4.94 11.90 -2.16
CA THR A 26 6.20 11.94 -2.93
C THR A 26 7.34 12.70 -2.22
N MET A 27 7.02 13.55 -1.24
CA MET A 27 8.03 14.24 -0.43
C MET A 27 8.83 13.29 0.48
N GLU A 28 8.38 12.06 0.66
CA GLU A 28 9.12 11.02 1.39
C GLU A 28 10.51 10.78 0.82
N VAL A 29 10.64 10.77 -0.51
CA VAL A 29 11.90 10.45 -1.17
C VAL A 29 13.03 11.40 -0.76
N PRO A 30 12.91 12.73 -0.93
CA PRO A 30 13.95 13.64 -0.47
C PRO A 30 14.13 13.63 1.05
N LEU A 31 13.06 13.50 1.84
CA LEU A 31 13.16 13.47 3.30
C LEU A 31 13.97 12.26 3.78
N LEU A 32 13.71 11.08 3.25
CA LEU A 32 14.44 9.86 3.57
C LEU A 32 15.87 9.91 3.04
N TRP A 33 16.08 10.42 1.83
CA TRP A 33 17.41 10.61 1.26
C TRP A 33 18.30 11.47 2.17
N PHE A 34 17.75 12.58 2.70
CA PHE A 34 18.45 13.44 3.66
C PHE A 34 18.39 12.93 5.11
N LYS A 35 17.93 11.69 5.32
CA LYS A 35 17.84 11.03 6.64
C LYS A 35 16.97 11.77 7.66
N MET A 36 15.98 12.52 7.19
CA MET A 36 15.00 13.25 8.02
C MET A 36 13.87 12.33 8.47
N TYR A 37 14.19 11.22 9.11
CA TYR A 37 13.27 10.11 9.40
C TYR A 37 12.03 10.53 10.21
N SER A 38 12.19 11.40 11.22
CA SER A 38 11.04 11.87 12.02
C SER A 38 10.05 12.69 11.20
N THR A 39 10.55 13.51 10.27
CA THR A 39 9.71 14.28 9.35
C THR A 39 9.05 13.35 8.33
N ALA A 40 9.77 12.34 7.86
CA ALA A 40 9.22 11.32 6.97
C ALA A 40 8.04 10.59 7.63
N VAL A 41 8.14 10.17 8.88
CA VAL A 41 7.01 9.57 9.63
C VAL A 41 5.79 10.50 9.63
N ALA A 42 5.98 11.80 9.87
CA ALA A 42 4.87 12.74 9.85
C ALA A 42 4.20 12.82 8.48
N VAL A 43 4.98 12.82 7.38
CA VAL A 43 4.47 12.83 6.01
C VAL A 43 3.76 11.51 5.68
N ILE A 44 4.28 10.35 6.08
CA ILE A 44 3.61 9.05 5.95
C ILE A 44 2.22 9.10 6.61
N LEU A 45 2.14 9.59 7.83
CA LEU A 45 0.87 9.66 8.56
C LEU A 45 -0.11 10.66 7.92
N VAL A 46 0.39 11.79 7.40
CA VAL A 46 -0.44 12.75 6.64
C VAL A 46 -0.95 12.11 5.34
N ASN A 47 -0.11 11.41 4.60
CA ASN A 47 -0.53 10.68 3.40
C ASN A 47 -1.64 9.67 3.74
N ARG A 48 -1.50 8.88 4.82
CA ARG A 48 -2.53 7.93 5.27
C ARG A 48 -3.82 8.62 5.76
N PHE A 49 -3.70 9.82 6.29
CA PHE A 49 -4.87 10.62 6.63
C PHE A 49 -5.67 11.02 5.37
N PHE A 50 -5.00 11.43 4.30
CA PHE A 50 -5.65 11.74 3.00
C PHE A 50 -6.34 10.51 2.41
N ASP A 51 -5.68 9.35 2.43
CA ASP A 51 -6.19 8.07 1.99
C ASP A 51 -7.48 7.66 2.76
N GLY A 52 -7.46 7.76 4.07
CA GLY A 52 -8.67 7.51 4.87
C GLY A 52 -9.79 8.52 4.62
N LEU A 53 -9.44 9.75 4.24
CA LEU A 53 -10.39 10.83 3.97
C LEU A 53 -11.05 10.67 2.59
N ASP A 54 -10.28 10.33 1.54
CA ASP A 54 -10.83 10.10 0.20
C ASP A 54 -11.77 8.89 0.19
N GLY A 55 -11.41 7.80 0.88
CA GLY A 55 -12.30 6.66 1.07
C GLY A 55 -13.60 7.02 1.80
N ALA A 56 -13.55 7.92 2.79
CA ALA A 56 -14.75 8.40 3.47
C ALA A 56 -15.63 9.27 2.54
N VAL A 57 -15.03 10.12 1.70
CA VAL A 57 -15.73 10.93 0.70
C VAL A 57 -16.31 10.04 -0.41
N ALA A 58 -15.56 9.05 -0.90
CA ALA A 58 -16.03 8.10 -1.90
C ALA A 58 -17.26 7.31 -1.42
N ARG A 59 -17.25 6.85 -0.16
CA ARG A 59 -18.43 6.17 0.42
C ARG A 59 -19.67 7.07 0.52
N LYS A 60 -19.47 8.38 0.70
CA LYS A 60 -20.57 9.35 0.78
C LYS A 60 -21.14 9.74 -0.59
N CYS A 61 -20.25 9.95 -1.57
CA CYS A 61 -20.63 10.47 -2.90
C CYS A 61 -20.89 9.34 -3.93
N GLY A 62 -20.59 8.09 -3.59
CA GLY A 62 -20.57 6.93 -4.47
C GLY A 62 -19.16 6.62 -4.99
N PRO A 63 -18.70 5.37 -4.84
CA PRO A 63 -17.41 4.95 -5.38
C PRO A 63 -17.41 4.98 -6.91
N THR A 64 -16.26 5.31 -7.52
CA THR A 64 -16.08 5.30 -8.98
C THR A 64 -14.96 4.35 -9.38
N ASN A 65 -15.03 3.78 -10.59
CA ASN A 65 -13.98 2.92 -11.12
C ASN A 65 -12.63 3.65 -11.22
N LEU A 66 -12.65 4.93 -11.60
CA LEU A 66 -11.45 5.77 -11.63
C LEU A 66 -10.88 5.99 -10.23
N GLY A 67 -11.74 6.20 -9.22
CA GLY A 67 -11.31 6.36 -7.83
C GLY A 67 -10.58 5.12 -7.32
N GLY A 68 -11.16 3.94 -7.49
CA GLY A 68 -10.51 2.69 -7.11
C GLY A 68 -9.20 2.41 -7.86
N TYR A 69 -9.12 2.78 -9.14
CA TYR A 69 -7.88 2.69 -9.92
C TYR A 69 -6.79 3.61 -9.37
N LEU A 70 -7.13 4.87 -9.08
CA LEU A 70 -6.18 5.85 -8.55
C LEU A 70 -5.69 5.46 -7.16
N ASP A 71 -6.58 5.05 -6.27
CA ASP A 71 -6.30 4.60 -4.93
C ASP A 71 -5.25 3.50 -4.92
N ILE A 72 -5.53 2.38 -5.59
CA ILE A 72 -4.61 1.24 -5.68
C ILE A 72 -3.28 1.63 -6.32
N THR A 73 -3.31 2.40 -7.41
CA THR A 73 -2.10 2.76 -8.16
C THR A 73 -1.21 3.69 -7.34
N CYS A 74 -1.78 4.72 -6.71
CA CYS A 74 -1.06 5.67 -5.88
C CYS A 74 -0.44 4.98 -4.66
N ASP A 75 -1.16 4.03 -4.03
CA ASP A 75 -0.65 3.28 -2.89
C ASP A 75 0.57 2.44 -3.24
N PHE A 76 0.52 1.64 -4.31
CA PHE A 76 1.66 0.82 -4.70
C PHE A 76 2.89 1.64 -5.10
N ILE A 77 2.67 2.78 -5.77
CA ILE A 77 3.77 3.70 -6.09
C ILE A 77 4.33 4.30 -4.79
N PHE A 78 3.48 4.78 -3.89
CA PHE A 78 3.89 5.35 -2.62
C PHE A 78 4.73 4.38 -1.79
N TYR A 79 4.30 3.12 -1.66
CA TYR A 79 5.08 2.11 -0.93
C TYR A 79 6.46 1.90 -1.53
N SER A 80 6.56 1.90 -2.86
CA SER A 80 7.84 1.78 -3.56
C SER A 80 8.72 3.02 -3.39
N LEU A 81 8.12 4.22 -3.35
CA LEU A 81 8.84 5.49 -3.13
C LEU A 81 9.48 5.55 -1.73
N VAL A 82 8.79 5.11 -0.69
CA VAL A 82 9.35 5.02 0.67
C VAL A 82 10.62 4.15 0.67
N ILE A 83 10.54 2.97 0.07
CA ILE A 83 11.70 2.05 0.02
C ILE A 83 12.83 2.62 -0.83
N MET A 84 12.50 3.28 -1.94
CA MET A 84 13.49 3.97 -2.77
C MET A 84 14.20 5.10 -2.00
N GLY A 85 13.49 5.85 -1.15
CA GLY A 85 14.09 6.85 -0.28
C GLY A 85 15.15 6.27 0.66
N PHE A 86 14.89 5.10 1.26
CA PHE A 86 15.88 4.36 2.08
C PHE A 86 17.07 3.86 1.25
N ALA A 87 16.83 3.40 0.01
CA ALA A 87 17.91 3.01 -0.90
C ALA A 87 18.83 4.18 -1.21
N LEU A 88 18.29 5.37 -1.47
CA LEU A 88 19.04 6.59 -1.74
C LEU A 88 19.81 7.11 -0.51
N ALA A 89 19.28 6.90 0.70
CA ALA A 89 19.91 7.33 1.96
C ALA A 89 21.25 6.61 2.23
N ALA A 90 21.40 5.35 1.80
CA ALA A 90 22.60 4.55 1.97
C ALA A 90 22.67 3.45 0.89
N PRO A 91 23.00 3.79 -0.37
CA PRO A 91 22.88 2.87 -1.52
C PRO A 91 23.67 1.56 -1.35
N GLU A 92 24.88 1.64 -0.80
CA GLU A 92 25.74 0.46 -0.60
C GLU A 92 25.17 -0.53 0.41
N ASN A 93 24.54 -0.02 1.48
CA ASN A 93 24.01 -0.86 2.55
C ASN A 93 22.56 -1.29 2.28
N ASN A 94 21.75 -0.39 1.73
CA ASN A 94 20.30 -0.57 1.63
C ASN A 94 19.87 -1.07 0.25
N GLY A 95 20.67 -0.86 -0.80
CA GLY A 95 20.23 -1.02 -2.19
C GLY A 95 19.68 -2.41 -2.50
N LEU A 96 20.38 -3.48 -2.10
CA LEU A 96 19.96 -4.85 -2.37
C LEU A 96 18.69 -5.23 -1.58
N ALA A 97 18.63 -4.83 -0.31
CA ALA A 97 17.45 -5.09 0.53
C ALA A 97 16.22 -4.32 0.04
N ALA A 98 16.42 -3.08 -0.41
CA ALA A 98 15.36 -2.26 -1.02
C ALA A 98 14.85 -2.89 -2.33
N ALA A 99 15.75 -3.33 -3.21
CA ALA A 99 15.40 -4.02 -4.44
C ALA A 99 14.59 -5.29 -4.17
N PHE A 100 15.02 -6.10 -3.18
CA PHE A 100 14.28 -7.30 -2.76
C PHE A 100 12.88 -6.97 -2.23
N LEU A 101 12.74 -5.92 -1.42
CA LEU A 101 11.45 -5.53 -0.87
C LEU A 101 10.51 -4.97 -1.94
N ILE A 102 11.00 -4.14 -2.87
CA ILE A 102 10.21 -3.66 -4.01
C ILE A 102 9.76 -4.85 -4.88
N PHE A 103 10.65 -5.81 -5.16
CA PHE A 103 10.30 -7.05 -5.87
C PHE A 103 9.21 -7.83 -5.14
N SER A 104 9.25 -7.87 -3.81
CA SER A 104 8.21 -8.52 -2.99
C SER A 104 6.88 -7.79 -3.07
N PHE A 105 6.87 -6.45 -3.12
CA PHE A 105 5.67 -5.65 -3.32
C PHE A 105 5.05 -5.84 -4.72
N ILE A 106 5.88 -6.00 -5.76
CA ILE A 106 5.40 -6.38 -7.09
C ILE A 106 4.71 -7.74 -7.03
N GLY A 107 5.28 -8.73 -6.32
CA GLY A 107 4.69 -10.04 -6.13
C GLY A 107 3.32 -9.97 -5.45
N THR A 108 3.21 -9.25 -4.33
CA THR A 108 1.93 -9.11 -3.61
C THR A 108 0.89 -8.34 -4.42
N GLY A 109 1.28 -7.23 -5.04
CA GLY A 109 0.38 -6.40 -5.84
C GLY A 109 -0.13 -7.13 -7.08
N SER A 110 0.77 -7.73 -7.87
CA SER A 110 0.39 -8.45 -9.09
C SER A 110 -0.48 -9.67 -8.80
N SER A 111 -0.16 -10.45 -7.75
CA SER A 111 -0.98 -11.61 -7.36
C SER A 111 -2.38 -11.20 -6.91
N PHE A 112 -2.51 -10.07 -6.20
CA PHE A 112 -3.80 -9.53 -5.77
C PHE A 112 -4.64 -9.07 -6.96
N LEU A 113 -4.09 -8.20 -7.82
CA LEU A 113 -4.80 -7.63 -8.97
C LEU A 113 -5.18 -8.68 -10.00
N ALA A 114 -4.27 -9.63 -10.30
CA ALA A 114 -4.55 -10.73 -11.22
C ALA A 114 -5.67 -11.62 -10.70
N PHE A 115 -5.68 -11.94 -9.40
CA PHE A 115 -6.75 -12.72 -8.79
C PHE A 115 -8.08 -11.96 -8.84
N ALA A 116 -8.11 -10.66 -8.51
CA ALA A 116 -9.32 -9.85 -8.55
C ALA A 116 -9.93 -9.81 -9.97
N ALA A 117 -9.10 -9.58 -10.99
CA ALA A 117 -9.53 -9.59 -12.39
C ALA A 117 -10.05 -10.96 -12.87
N ALA A 118 -9.42 -12.05 -12.42
CA ALA A 118 -9.86 -13.41 -12.77
C ALA A 118 -11.18 -13.80 -12.09
N ALA A 119 -11.33 -13.43 -10.80
CA ALA A 119 -12.55 -13.67 -10.03
C ALA A 119 -13.75 -12.91 -10.60
N GLU A 120 -13.56 -11.66 -11.01
CA GLU A 120 -14.60 -10.86 -11.68
C GLU A 120 -15.07 -11.51 -12.99
N LYS A 121 -14.15 -11.99 -13.83
CA LYS A 121 -14.48 -12.69 -15.08
C LYS A 121 -15.29 -13.97 -14.86
N GLN A 122 -15.10 -14.65 -13.72
CA GLN A 122 -15.85 -15.85 -13.37
C GLN A 122 -17.18 -15.53 -12.65
N GLY A 123 -17.53 -14.27 -12.46
CA GLY A 123 -18.75 -13.84 -11.76
C GLY A 123 -18.73 -14.19 -10.27
N ILE A 124 -17.55 -14.36 -9.67
CA ILE A 124 -17.40 -14.63 -8.25
C ILE A 124 -17.69 -13.32 -7.51
N SER A 125 -18.87 -13.25 -6.85
CA SER A 125 -19.29 -12.06 -6.14
C SER A 125 -18.42 -11.78 -4.91
N SER A 126 -18.23 -10.49 -4.61
CA SER A 126 -17.49 -10.01 -3.43
C SER A 126 -18.06 -10.49 -2.07
N ASP A 127 -19.32 -10.93 -2.04
CA ASP A 127 -19.99 -11.43 -0.85
C ASP A 127 -19.72 -12.92 -0.55
N ALA A 128 -18.99 -13.62 -1.43
CA ALA A 128 -18.69 -15.02 -1.22
C ALA A 128 -17.75 -15.23 -0.03
N HIS A 129 -18.05 -16.22 0.81
CA HIS A 129 -17.20 -16.64 1.95
C HIS A 129 -15.73 -16.87 1.58
N TRP A 130 -15.44 -17.16 0.32
CA TRP A 130 -14.13 -17.39 -0.28
C TRP A 130 -13.27 -16.14 -0.33
N LEU A 131 -13.87 -14.96 -0.60
CA LEU A 131 -13.15 -13.69 -0.57
C LEU A 131 -12.72 -13.33 0.85
N LYS A 132 -13.55 -13.61 1.85
CA LYS A 132 -13.15 -13.45 3.25
C LYS A 132 -11.96 -14.36 3.60
N ALA A 133 -11.97 -15.61 3.15
CA ALA A 133 -10.84 -16.52 3.34
C ALA A 133 -9.57 -16.05 2.60
N PHE A 134 -9.72 -15.47 1.39
CA PHE A 134 -8.62 -14.88 0.64
C PHE A 134 -8.03 -13.65 1.36
N TYR A 135 -8.88 -12.79 1.91
CA TYR A 135 -8.46 -11.66 2.76
C TYR A 135 -7.79 -12.16 4.05
N TYR A 136 -8.32 -13.19 4.72
CA TYR A 136 -7.71 -13.73 5.94
C TYR A 136 -6.38 -14.47 5.70
N LEU A 137 -6.21 -15.17 4.58
CA LEU A 137 -4.96 -15.85 4.21
C LEU A 137 -3.98 -14.93 3.48
N GLY A 138 -4.48 -13.84 2.87
CA GLY A 138 -3.69 -12.83 2.17
C GLY A 138 -3.25 -11.65 3.03
N GLY A 139 -3.81 -11.50 4.23
CA GLY A 139 -3.74 -10.30 5.05
C GLY A 139 -2.49 -10.15 5.94
N LEU A 140 -1.42 -10.93 5.72
CA LEU A 140 -0.18 -10.79 6.51
C LEU A 140 0.66 -9.56 6.10
N THR A 141 0.39 -8.96 4.94
CA THR A 141 1.13 -7.79 4.42
C THR A 141 0.18 -6.88 3.65
N GLU A 142 -0.86 -6.40 4.34
CA GLU A 142 -1.82 -5.41 3.81
C GLU A 142 -1.38 -3.99 4.14
N GLY A 143 -2.21 -3.01 3.77
CA GLY A 143 -1.86 -1.59 3.92
C GLY A 143 -1.47 -1.19 5.33
N THR A 144 -2.16 -1.68 6.36
CA THR A 144 -1.90 -1.32 7.76
C THR A 144 -0.54 -1.83 8.23
N GLU A 145 -0.21 -3.09 7.95
CA GLU A 145 1.06 -3.72 8.30
C GLU A 145 2.22 -3.05 7.57
N THR A 146 2.01 -2.68 6.30
CA THR A 146 3.01 -1.95 5.51
C THR A 146 3.28 -0.57 6.10
N ILE A 147 2.26 0.16 6.52
CA ILE A 147 2.44 1.47 7.15
C ILE A 147 3.12 1.34 8.51
N MET A 148 2.74 0.36 9.33
CA MET A 148 3.45 0.08 10.59
C MET A 148 4.91 -0.25 10.34
N PHE A 149 5.21 -1.07 9.34
CA PHE A 149 6.57 -1.37 8.92
C PHE A 149 7.34 -0.10 8.52
N PHE A 150 6.74 0.83 7.77
CA PHE A 150 7.39 2.10 7.40
C PHE A 150 7.71 2.96 8.61
N VAL A 151 6.82 3.04 9.59
CA VAL A 151 7.11 3.74 10.85
C VAL A 151 8.28 3.07 11.59
N ILE A 152 8.30 1.75 11.67
CA ILE A 152 9.38 1.00 12.35
C ILE A 152 10.73 1.24 11.67
N ILE A 153 10.84 1.18 10.36
CA ILE A 153 12.11 1.41 9.66
C ILE A 153 12.57 2.88 9.75
N CYS A 154 11.65 3.82 9.90
CA CYS A 154 12.00 5.23 10.18
C CYS A 154 12.50 5.42 11.63
N MET A 155 11.99 4.65 12.59
CA MET A 155 12.45 4.69 13.98
C MET A 155 13.80 3.99 14.17
N TYR A 156 14.09 2.97 13.38
CA TYR A 156 15.28 2.13 13.46
C TYR A 156 15.97 1.99 12.09
N PRO A 157 16.43 3.11 11.47
CA PRO A 157 16.91 3.12 10.09
C PRO A 157 18.17 2.28 9.86
N GLU A 158 18.99 2.07 10.88
CA GLU A 158 20.17 1.22 10.84
C GLU A 158 19.83 -0.27 10.60
N TYR A 159 18.64 -0.71 11.00
CA TYR A 159 18.15 -2.08 10.80
C TYR A 159 17.36 -2.24 9.50
N PHE A 160 17.28 -1.20 8.65
CA PHE A 160 16.51 -1.26 7.41
C PHE A 160 16.81 -2.49 6.56
N PRO A 161 18.08 -2.90 6.28
CA PRO A 161 18.35 -4.06 5.45
C PRO A 161 17.76 -5.36 6.02
N LEU A 162 17.90 -5.56 7.32
CA LEU A 162 17.36 -6.75 8.00
C LEU A 162 15.83 -6.74 7.98
N LEU A 163 15.23 -5.62 8.36
CA LEU A 163 13.77 -5.48 8.43
C LEU A 163 13.13 -5.61 7.04
N ALA A 164 13.75 -5.05 6.00
CA ALA A 164 13.30 -5.15 4.62
C ALA A 164 13.31 -6.60 4.10
N VAL A 165 14.35 -7.36 4.42
CA VAL A 165 14.42 -8.78 4.05
C VAL A 165 13.38 -9.60 4.81
N LEU A 166 13.19 -9.37 6.09
CA LEU A 166 12.18 -10.05 6.89
C LEU A 166 10.76 -9.77 6.38
N PHE A 167 10.42 -8.49 6.19
CA PHE A 167 9.09 -8.10 5.71
C PHE A 167 8.85 -8.59 4.27
N GLY A 168 9.84 -8.48 3.38
CA GLY A 168 9.76 -9.02 2.03
C GLY A 168 9.56 -10.53 1.99
N SER A 169 10.18 -11.27 2.92
CA SER A 169 9.97 -12.71 3.05
C SER A 169 8.53 -13.05 3.47
N ILE A 170 7.94 -12.27 4.39
CA ILE A 170 6.53 -12.39 4.77
C ILE A 170 5.62 -12.09 3.57
N CYS A 171 5.96 -11.08 2.75
CA CYS A 171 5.26 -10.81 1.49
C CYS A 171 5.24 -12.04 0.57
N TRP A 172 6.35 -12.74 0.44
CA TRP A 172 6.42 -13.96 -0.37
C TRP A 172 5.60 -15.13 0.19
N ILE A 173 5.53 -15.28 1.51
CA ILE A 173 4.61 -16.25 2.14
C ILE A 173 3.16 -15.93 1.74
N THR A 174 2.78 -14.64 1.78
CA THR A 174 1.47 -14.17 1.33
C THR A 174 1.22 -14.51 -0.15
N VAL A 175 2.19 -14.25 -1.04
CA VAL A 175 2.09 -14.57 -2.49
C VAL A 175 1.87 -16.06 -2.72
N VAL A 176 2.65 -16.92 -2.07
CA VAL A 176 2.51 -18.39 -2.17
C VAL A 176 1.14 -18.84 -1.68
N GLY A 177 0.65 -18.28 -0.57
CA GLY A 177 -0.69 -18.55 -0.07
C GLY A 177 -1.78 -18.17 -1.09
N ARG A 178 -1.65 -16.98 -1.71
CA ARG A 178 -2.57 -16.51 -2.77
C ARG A 178 -2.53 -17.38 -4.01
N PHE A 179 -1.37 -17.83 -4.46
CA PHE A 179 -1.27 -18.80 -5.57
C PHE A 179 -1.97 -20.11 -5.24
N SER A 180 -1.70 -20.69 -4.07
CA SER A 180 -2.33 -21.92 -3.65
C SER A 180 -3.86 -21.81 -3.60
N PHE A 181 -4.39 -20.66 -3.19
CA PHE A 181 -5.82 -20.38 -3.17
C PHE A 181 -6.38 -20.18 -4.59
N ALA A 182 -5.70 -19.42 -5.43
CA ALA A 182 -6.10 -19.17 -6.82
C ALA A 182 -6.18 -20.46 -7.62
N PHE A 183 -5.21 -21.38 -7.47
CA PHE A 183 -5.25 -22.71 -8.11
C PHE A 183 -6.45 -23.55 -7.70
N LYS A 184 -6.98 -23.39 -6.49
CA LYS A 184 -8.16 -24.12 -6.02
C LYS A 184 -9.47 -23.51 -6.51
N LEU A 185 -9.52 -22.18 -6.65
CA LEU A 185 -10.77 -21.47 -6.92
C LEU A 185 -10.99 -21.21 -8.41
N LEU A 186 -9.92 -20.94 -9.17
CA LEU A 186 -10.00 -20.55 -10.58
C LEU A 186 -9.89 -21.76 -11.54
N ARG A 187 -9.78 -22.98 -11.01
CA ARG A 187 -9.73 -24.24 -11.76
C ARG A 187 -11.14 -24.77 -12.01
#